data_74397eff7cf2fdf1bbec6c6531a8f192
#
_entry.id   74397eff7cf2fdf1bbec6c6531a8f192
#
_cell.length_a   1.000
_cell.length_b   1.000
_cell.length_c   1.000
_cell.angle_alpha   90.00
_cell.angle_beta   90.00
_cell.angle_gamma   90.00
#
_symmetry.space_group_name_H-M   'P 1'
#
loop_
_entity.id
_entity.type
_entity.pdbx_description
1 polymer ?
#
loop_
_entity_poly.entity_id
_entity_poly.type
_entity_poly.pdbx_seq_one_letter_code
_entity_poly.pdbx_strand_id
1 'polypeptide(L)'
;MFERLSLIKTHPSRLLDAGCGEGDDLMSLKQAFPQAELFGVDASIAMLAMSRHRSQQAESRMKKLLRRWRAGSGVAEATHQACADFGRLPLTASSMDMLWSNLALHWHPQPHRVMREWARVLRADGLLMFSAFGPDTFAELRIAYAEAGLAPAVLPFVDLHDYGDMMIDAGFADPVMDMEKLNITYSSSDELLADVRSFGGNPLLERKAGLTGRTGFAALKQALEEQKAADGRISLSVEVVYGHAFRSLPKKNLAGESIVHLHRR
;
A
#
# COMPACT_ATOMS: atom_id res chain seq x y z
N MET A 1 -8.68 -5.87 -1.04
CA MET A 1 -8.10 -5.61 -2.39
C MET A 1 -8.49 -6.70 -3.40
N PHE A 2 -8.14 -7.97 -3.24
CA PHE A 2 -8.40 -9.03 -4.24
C PHE A 2 -9.89 -9.26 -4.56
N GLU A 3 -10.78 -9.17 -3.61
CA GLU A 3 -12.23 -9.23 -3.85
C GLU A 3 -12.68 -8.14 -4.81
N ARG A 4 -12.19 -6.91 -4.61
CA ARG A 4 -12.48 -5.77 -5.51
C ARG A 4 -11.86 -5.98 -6.90
N LEU A 5 -10.65 -6.54 -6.98
CA LEU A 5 -10.01 -6.88 -8.24
C LEU A 5 -10.84 -7.88 -9.05
N SER A 6 -11.49 -8.85 -8.39
CA SER A 6 -12.32 -9.86 -9.06
C SER A 6 -13.53 -9.28 -9.80
N LEU A 7 -13.94 -8.06 -9.47
CA LEU A 7 -15.05 -7.34 -10.11
C LEU A 7 -14.61 -6.60 -11.37
N ILE A 8 -13.28 -6.44 -11.58
CA ILE A 8 -12.71 -5.69 -12.69
C ILE A 8 -12.19 -6.66 -13.75
N LYS A 9 -12.73 -6.56 -14.96
CA LYS A 9 -12.24 -7.38 -16.09
C LYS A 9 -10.95 -6.76 -16.64
N THR A 10 -9.81 -7.33 -16.28
CA THR A 10 -8.49 -6.90 -16.78
C THR A 10 -7.59 -8.10 -17.07
N HIS A 11 -6.71 -7.95 -18.03
CA HIS A 11 -5.73 -8.96 -18.45
C HIS A 11 -4.36 -8.31 -18.64
N PRO A 12 -3.71 -7.90 -17.54
CA PRO A 12 -2.42 -7.23 -17.63
C PRO A 12 -1.34 -8.18 -18.16
N SER A 13 -0.52 -7.70 -19.09
CA SER A 13 0.71 -8.37 -19.51
C SER A 13 1.88 -8.01 -18.60
N ARG A 14 1.88 -6.78 -18.04
CA ARG A 14 2.90 -6.26 -17.12
C ARG A 14 2.22 -5.64 -15.91
N LEU A 15 2.54 -6.16 -14.73
CA LEU A 15 1.96 -5.73 -13.48
C LEU A 15 3.06 -5.32 -12.50
N LEU A 16 2.91 -4.13 -11.92
CA LEU A 16 3.79 -3.61 -10.87
C LEU A 16 3.09 -3.69 -9.51
N ASP A 17 3.78 -4.26 -8.52
CA ASP A 17 3.45 -4.13 -7.10
C ASP A 17 4.38 -3.06 -6.47
N ALA A 18 3.81 -1.89 -6.17
CA ALA A 18 4.51 -0.73 -5.64
C ALA A 18 4.40 -0.68 -4.11
N GLY A 19 5.51 -0.92 -3.43
CA GLY A 19 5.57 -1.19 -1.99
C GLY A 19 5.30 -2.67 -1.70
N CYS A 20 5.96 -3.56 -2.43
CA CYS A 20 5.68 -5.01 -2.39
C CYS A 20 6.10 -5.70 -1.09
N GLY A 21 6.84 -5.02 -0.20
CA GLY A 21 7.26 -5.56 1.10
C GLY A 21 7.90 -6.94 0.99
N GLU A 22 7.39 -7.88 1.77
CA GLU A 22 7.83 -9.28 1.80
C GLU A 22 7.29 -10.14 0.63
N GLY A 23 6.53 -9.53 -0.28
CA GLY A 23 6.07 -10.16 -1.53
C GLY A 23 4.84 -11.05 -1.40
N ASP A 24 4.04 -10.90 -0.35
CA ASP A 24 2.82 -11.70 -0.16
C ASP A 24 1.82 -11.48 -1.30
N ASP A 25 1.61 -10.23 -1.70
CA ASP A 25 0.73 -9.91 -2.82
C ASP A 25 1.30 -10.35 -4.17
N LEU A 26 2.62 -10.31 -4.37
CA LEU A 26 3.25 -10.79 -5.60
C LEU A 26 2.91 -12.25 -5.89
N MET A 27 2.86 -13.10 -4.87
CA MET A 27 2.48 -14.52 -5.04
C MET A 27 0.99 -14.65 -5.42
N SER A 28 0.13 -13.89 -4.79
CA SER A 28 -1.32 -13.89 -5.06
C SER A 28 -1.63 -13.31 -6.44
N LEU A 29 -0.95 -12.23 -6.82
CA LEU A 29 -1.04 -11.61 -8.15
C LEU A 29 -0.56 -12.56 -9.25
N LYS A 30 0.51 -13.35 -9.00
CA LYS A 30 0.97 -14.37 -9.95
C LYS A 30 -0.05 -15.48 -10.16
N GLN A 31 -0.79 -15.85 -9.11
CA GLN A 31 -1.88 -16.82 -9.23
C GLN A 31 -3.08 -16.24 -10.01
N ALA A 32 -3.42 -14.97 -9.76
CA ALA A 32 -4.52 -14.28 -10.45
C ALA A 32 -4.20 -14.02 -11.92
N PHE A 33 -2.93 -13.71 -12.25
CA PHE A 33 -2.46 -13.35 -13.58
C PHE A 33 -1.24 -14.21 -13.98
N PRO A 34 -1.41 -15.50 -14.25
CA PRO A 34 -0.28 -16.42 -14.48
C PRO A 34 0.56 -16.09 -15.72
N GLN A 35 0.00 -15.34 -16.68
CA GLN A 35 0.67 -14.92 -17.90
C GLN A 35 1.35 -13.54 -17.77
N ALA A 36 1.09 -12.79 -16.69
CA ALA A 36 1.67 -11.48 -16.50
C ALA A 36 3.14 -11.55 -16.08
N GLU A 37 3.93 -10.65 -16.61
CA GLU A 37 5.27 -10.32 -16.12
C GLU A 37 5.11 -9.43 -14.88
N LEU A 38 5.62 -9.90 -13.72
CA LEU A 38 5.45 -9.24 -12.43
C LEU A 38 6.69 -8.47 -12.04
N PHE A 39 6.47 -7.25 -11.59
CA PHE A 39 7.49 -6.36 -11.05
C PHE A 39 7.13 -6.01 -9.60
N GLY A 40 8.08 -6.10 -8.68
CA GLY A 40 7.94 -5.66 -7.30
C GLY A 40 8.93 -4.54 -7.01
N VAL A 41 8.49 -3.48 -6.38
CA VAL A 41 9.36 -2.38 -5.92
C VAL A 41 9.11 -2.11 -4.45
N ASP A 42 10.18 -2.03 -3.68
CA ASP A 42 10.15 -1.60 -2.29
C ASP A 42 11.41 -0.81 -1.95
N ALA A 43 11.30 0.17 -1.04
CA ALA A 43 12.44 0.97 -0.59
C ALA A 43 13.36 0.20 0.38
N SER A 44 12.86 -0.88 0.99
CA SER A 44 13.60 -1.70 1.96
C SER A 44 14.26 -2.90 1.29
N ILE A 45 15.59 -2.87 1.25
CA ILE A 45 16.41 -4.01 0.82
C ILE A 45 16.13 -5.28 1.65
N ALA A 46 15.85 -5.11 2.96
CA ALA A 46 15.55 -6.22 3.85
C ALA A 46 14.22 -6.91 3.47
N MET A 47 13.17 -6.13 3.19
CA MET A 47 11.88 -6.64 2.72
C MET A 47 12.04 -7.41 1.40
N LEU A 48 12.77 -6.86 0.45
CA LEU A 48 13.03 -7.53 -0.83
C LEU A 48 13.84 -8.82 -0.66
N ALA A 49 14.77 -8.89 0.29
CA ALA A 49 15.50 -10.11 0.60
C ALA A 49 14.55 -11.20 1.14
N MET A 50 13.61 -10.84 2.01
CA MET A 50 12.56 -11.74 2.52
C MET A 50 11.63 -12.19 1.39
N SER A 51 11.19 -11.28 0.54
CA SER A 51 10.35 -11.57 -0.63
C SER A 51 11.03 -12.59 -1.57
N ARG A 52 12.30 -12.40 -1.90
CA ARG A 52 13.07 -13.33 -2.73
C ARG A 52 13.18 -14.72 -2.09
N HIS A 53 13.46 -14.75 -0.79
CA HIS A 53 13.56 -16.02 -0.06
C HIS A 53 12.22 -16.79 -0.07
N ARG A 54 11.10 -16.11 0.16
CA ARG A 54 9.74 -16.70 0.08
C ARG A 54 9.43 -17.23 -1.31
N SER A 55 9.71 -16.43 -2.35
CA SER A 55 9.51 -16.83 -3.75
C SER A 55 10.30 -18.11 -4.09
N GLN A 56 11.58 -18.18 -3.69
CA GLN A 56 12.42 -19.37 -3.90
C GLN A 56 11.90 -20.60 -3.16
N GLN A 57 11.39 -20.43 -1.93
CA GLN A 57 10.77 -21.55 -1.18
C GLN A 57 9.48 -22.04 -1.84
N ALA A 58 8.63 -21.14 -2.31
CA ALA A 58 7.41 -21.50 -3.04
C ALA A 58 7.73 -22.24 -4.33
N GLU A 59 8.68 -21.76 -5.13
CA GLU A 59 9.14 -22.44 -6.35
C GLU A 59 9.74 -23.83 -6.05
N SER A 60 10.53 -23.97 -5.00
CA SER A 60 11.12 -25.25 -4.64
C SER A 60 10.06 -26.28 -4.22
N ARG A 61 9.03 -25.85 -3.50
CA ARG A 61 7.87 -26.70 -3.15
C ARG A 61 7.07 -27.10 -4.40
N MET A 62 6.79 -26.14 -5.27
CA MET A 62 6.07 -26.35 -6.53
C MET A 62 6.85 -27.27 -7.48
N LYS A 63 8.16 -27.03 -7.67
CA LYS A 63 9.04 -27.90 -8.47
C LYS A 63 9.10 -29.34 -7.93
N LYS A 64 9.11 -29.54 -6.60
CA LYS A 64 9.02 -30.86 -5.98
C LYS A 64 7.69 -31.56 -6.28
N LEU A 65 6.59 -30.81 -6.30
CA LEU A 65 5.26 -31.35 -6.58
C LEU A 65 5.11 -31.69 -8.08
N LEU A 66 5.54 -30.78 -8.96
CA LEU A 66 5.46 -30.93 -10.43
C LEU A 66 6.42 -31.99 -10.98
N ARG A 67 7.61 -32.20 -10.35
CA ARG A 67 8.51 -33.32 -10.71
C ARG A 67 7.88 -34.68 -10.54
N ARG A 68 6.81 -34.77 -9.74
CA ARG A 68 6.00 -35.98 -9.59
C ARG A 68 4.99 -36.18 -10.75
N TRP A 69 4.65 -35.12 -11.49
CA TRP A 69 3.53 -35.14 -12.44
C TRP A 69 3.87 -34.72 -13.87
N ARG A 70 5.03 -34.05 -14.13
CA ARG A 70 5.34 -33.60 -15.49
C ARG A 70 6.84 -33.52 -15.74
N ALA A 71 7.31 -34.32 -16.68
CA ALA A 71 8.51 -34.02 -17.44
C ALA A 71 8.09 -33.09 -18.60
N GLY A 72 8.47 -31.84 -18.51
CA GLY A 72 8.38 -30.91 -19.65
C GLY A 72 7.46 -29.72 -19.44
N SER A 73 8.03 -28.57 -19.66
CA SER A 73 7.48 -27.26 -20.01
C SER A 73 7.31 -26.22 -18.89
N GLY A 74 7.81 -25.07 -19.20
CA GLY A 74 7.42 -23.75 -18.69
C GLY A 74 8.38 -23.22 -17.63
N VAL A 75 9.30 -22.43 -18.08
CA VAL A 75 10.05 -21.45 -17.26
C VAL A 75 9.01 -20.66 -16.47
N ALA A 76 8.95 -20.85 -15.15
CA ALA A 76 8.24 -19.90 -14.29
C ALA A 76 8.95 -18.56 -14.49
N GLU A 77 8.28 -17.62 -15.15
CA GLU A 77 8.84 -16.30 -15.37
C GLU A 77 9.16 -15.67 -14.03
N ALA A 78 10.41 -15.26 -13.88
CA ALA A 78 10.93 -14.70 -12.66
C ALA A 78 10.19 -13.39 -12.33
N THR A 79 9.78 -13.23 -11.07
CA THR A 79 9.31 -11.94 -10.58
C THR A 79 10.51 -11.00 -10.51
N HIS A 80 10.44 -9.88 -11.21
CA HIS A 80 11.48 -8.85 -11.19
C HIS A 80 11.32 -7.97 -9.96
N GLN A 81 12.38 -7.78 -9.19
CA GLN A 81 12.34 -6.97 -7.98
C GLN A 81 13.44 -5.92 -7.97
N ALA A 82 13.08 -4.67 -7.67
CA ALA A 82 14.00 -3.55 -7.56
C ALA A 82 13.85 -2.81 -6.23
N CYS A 83 14.98 -2.43 -5.63
CA CYS A 83 15.00 -1.54 -4.49
C CYS A 83 14.93 -0.09 -5.00
N ALA A 84 13.78 0.55 -4.80
CA ALA A 84 13.55 1.93 -5.20
C ALA A 84 12.37 2.54 -4.45
N ASP A 85 12.33 3.87 -4.45
CA ASP A 85 11.17 4.64 -4.00
C ASP A 85 10.04 4.52 -5.05
N PHE A 86 8.86 4.09 -4.62
CA PHE A 86 7.70 4.00 -5.50
C PHE A 86 7.13 5.37 -5.93
N GLY A 87 7.57 6.46 -5.30
CA GLY A 87 7.37 7.84 -5.76
C GLY A 87 8.35 8.27 -6.86
N ARG A 88 9.35 7.41 -7.19
CA ARG A 88 10.36 7.62 -8.25
C ARG A 88 10.81 6.28 -8.83
N LEU A 89 9.97 5.70 -9.65
CA LEU A 89 10.13 4.35 -10.17
C LEU A 89 11.22 4.27 -11.26
N PRO A 90 12.13 3.27 -11.22
CA PRO A 90 13.13 3.05 -12.27
C PRO A 90 12.51 2.35 -13.50
N LEU A 91 11.36 2.84 -13.93
CA LEU A 91 10.59 2.29 -15.04
C LEU A 91 10.31 3.37 -16.07
N THR A 92 10.23 2.97 -17.33
CA THR A 92 9.88 3.87 -18.43
C THR A 92 8.42 4.30 -18.35
N ALA A 93 8.08 5.45 -18.93
CA ALA A 93 6.70 5.90 -19.02
C ALA A 93 5.85 4.90 -19.84
N SER A 94 4.59 4.74 -19.48
CA SER A 94 3.61 3.89 -20.20
C SER A 94 4.09 2.44 -20.40
N SER A 95 4.78 1.87 -19.42
CA SER A 95 5.36 0.52 -19.49
C SER A 95 4.57 -0.54 -18.72
N MET A 96 3.62 -0.14 -17.89
CA MET A 96 2.83 -1.05 -17.04
C MET A 96 1.36 -1.03 -17.45
N ASP A 97 0.73 -2.21 -17.42
CA ASP A 97 -0.70 -2.38 -17.70
C ASP A 97 -1.54 -2.23 -16.44
N MET A 98 -0.97 -2.64 -15.31
CA MET A 98 -1.60 -2.54 -14.00
C MET A 98 -0.56 -2.15 -12.95
N LEU A 99 -0.99 -1.31 -12.03
CA LEU A 99 -0.25 -0.97 -10.82
C LEU A 99 -1.10 -1.33 -9.61
N TRP A 100 -0.51 -2.11 -8.74
CA TRP A 100 -1.03 -2.52 -7.45
C TRP A 100 -0.20 -1.90 -6.34
N SER A 101 -0.84 -1.43 -5.27
CA SER A 101 -0.15 -0.95 -4.07
C SER A 101 -1.02 -1.21 -2.85
N ASN A 102 -0.67 -2.17 -2.03
CA ASN A 102 -1.48 -2.56 -0.89
C ASN A 102 -0.84 -2.08 0.41
N LEU A 103 -1.53 -1.21 1.16
CA LEU A 103 -1.10 -0.64 2.43
C LEU A 103 0.33 -0.07 2.42
N ALA A 104 0.73 0.57 1.32
CA ALA A 104 2.06 1.17 1.17
C ALA A 104 2.04 2.68 1.00
N LEU A 105 1.03 3.25 0.31
CA LEU A 105 1.00 4.67 -0.07
C LEU A 105 1.10 5.64 1.12
N HIS A 106 0.51 5.30 2.26
CA HIS A 106 0.53 6.15 3.46
C HIS A 106 1.91 6.28 4.11
N TRP A 107 2.90 5.47 3.71
CA TRP A 107 4.28 5.61 4.15
C TRP A 107 5.04 6.73 3.43
N HIS A 108 4.51 7.22 2.31
CA HIS A 108 5.19 8.27 1.53
C HIS A 108 4.68 9.65 1.93
N PRO A 109 5.58 10.62 2.27
CA PRO A 109 5.18 11.95 2.75
C PRO A 109 4.51 12.83 1.70
N GLN A 110 4.55 12.45 0.44
CA GLN A 110 4.02 13.22 -0.68
C GLN A 110 3.17 12.35 -1.63
N PRO A 111 1.99 11.86 -1.20
CA PRO A 111 1.17 10.94 -1.97
C PRO A 111 0.74 11.51 -3.34
N HIS A 112 0.54 12.82 -3.47
CA HIS A 112 0.24 13.50 -4.73
C HIS A 112 1.36 13.33 -5.78
N ARG A 113 2.63 13.28 -5.37
CA ARG A 113 3.76 12.98 -6.27
C ARG A 113 3.79 11.52 -6.67
N VAL A 114 3.47 10.64 -5.73
CA VAL A 114 3.36 9.21 -5.99
C VAL A 114 2.29 8.94 -7.05
N MET A 115 1.10 9.54 -6.92
CA MET A 115 0.02 9.38 -7.90
C MET A 115 0.44 9.83 -9.31
N ARG A 116 1.20 10.92 -9.44
CA ARG A 116 1.74 11.38 -10.73
C ARG A 116 2.77 10.40 -11.31
N GLU A 117 3.62 9.83 -10.45
CA GLU A 117 4.61 8.85 -10.87
C GLU A 117 3.95 7.55 -11.32
N TRP A 118 2.92 7.11 -10.61
CA TRP A 118 2.13 5.94 -10.98
C TRP A 118 1.39 6.16 -12.30
N ALA A 119 0.82 7.36 -12.49
CA ALA A 119 0.24 7.74 -13.76
C ALA A 119 1.25 7.79 -14.91
N ARG A 120 2.51 8.16 -14.64
CA ARG A 120 3.59 8.17 -15.65
C ARG A 120 3.93 6.77 -16.15
N VAL A 121 4.05 5.80 -15.25
CA VAL A 121 4.45 4.43 -15.61
C VAL A 121 3.30 3.60 -16.18
N LEU A 122 2.06 3.90 -15.82
CA LEU A 122 0.89 3.25 -16.40
C LEU A 122 0.68 3.71 -17.85
N ARG A 123 0.43 2.76 -18.74
CA ARG A 123 -0.04 3.06 -20.10
C ARG A 123 -1.45 3.66 -20.08
N ALA A 124 -1.84 4.26 -21.17
CA ALA A 124 -3.24 4.66 -21.38
C ALA A 124 -4.16 3.45 -21.18
N ASP A 125 -5.28 3.64 -20.48
CA ASP A 125 -6.22 2.58 -20.07
C ASP A 125 -5.62 1.53 -19.12
N GLY A 126 -4.46 1.81 -18.54
CA GLY A 126 -3.87 0.97 -17.48
C GLY A 126 -4.59 1.15 -16.15
N LEU A 127 -4.74 0.08 -15.39
CA LEU A 127 -5.46 0.04 -14.12
C LEU A 127 -4.53 0.39 -12.95
N LEU A 128 -4.93 1.36 -12.14
CA LEU A 128 -4.41 1.58 -10.80
C LEU A 128 -5.33 0.95 -9.77
N MET A 129 -4.79 0.18 -8.83
CA MET A 129 -5.47 -0.24 -7.60
C MET A 129 -4.56 -0.03 -6.39
N PHE A 130 -5.08 0.61 -5.36
CA PHE A 130 -4.32 0.78 -4.12
C PHE A 130 -5.18 0.67 -2.89
N SER A 131 -4.54 0.44 -1.74
CA SER A 131 -5.09 0.67 -0.42
C SER A 131 -4.13 1.47 0.44
N ALA A 132 -4.69 2.22 1.38
CA ALA A 132 -3.95 3.02 2.35
C ALA A 132 -4.72 3.11 3.66
N PHE A 133 -4.07 3.51 4.74
CA PHE A 133 -4.79 3.86 5.96
C PHE A 133 -5.46 5.22 5.81
N GLY A 134 -6.68 5.31 6.37
CA GLY A 134 -7.47 6.53 6.46
C GLY A 134 -7.36 7.23 7.82
N PRO A 135 -7.95 8.44 7.95
CA PRO A 135 -7.75 9.34 9.09
C PRO A 135 -8.22 8.79 10.43
N ASP A 136 -9.20 7.88 10.46
CA ASP A 136 -9.67 7.27 11.71
C ASP A 136 -8.77 6.14 12.23
N THR A 137 -7.74 5.73 11.45
CA THR A 137 -6.79 4.71 11.90
C THR A 137 -6.07 5.16 13.16
N PHE A 138 -6.10 4.33 14.20
CA PHE A 138 -5.49 4.57 15.51
C PHE A 138 -6.04 5.81 16.25
N ALA A 139 -7.34 6.11 16.09
CA ALA A 139 -7.99 7.22 16.76
C ALA A 139 -7.86 7.12 18.29
N GLU A 140 -8.05 5.95 18.86
CA GLU A 140 -7.95 5.66 20.28
C GLU A 140 -6.54 5.89 20.81
N LEU A 141 -5.54 5.54 20.02
CA LEU A 141 -4.13 5.79 20.37
C LEU A 141 -3.82 7.29 20.37
N ARG A 142 -4.36 8.07 19.41
CA ARG A 142 -4.21 9.54 19.40
C ARG A 142 -4.84 10.17 20.66
N ILE A 143 -6.01 9.70 21.07
CA ILE A 143 -6.69 10.15 22.28
C ILE A 143 -5.79 9.86 23.49
N ALA A 144 -5.29 8.64 23.63
CA ALA A 144 -4.41 8.24 24.74
C ALA A 144 -3.11 9.06 24.80
N TYR A 145 -2.52 9.41 23.66
CA TYR A 145 -1.36 10.33 23.61
C TYR A 145 -1.70 11.72 24.15
N ALA A 146 -2.87 12.26 23.78
CA ALA A 146 -3.33 13.57 24.24
C ALA A 146 -3.60 13.57 25.75
N GLU A 147 -4.27 12.55 26.29
CA GLU A 147 -4.56 12.36 27.71
C GLU A 147 -3.28 12.18 28.54
N ALA A 148 -2.28 11.50 28.01
CA ALA A 148 -0.97 11.36 28.62
C ALA A 148 -0.09 12.63 28.55
N GLY A 149 -0.57 13.72 27.91
CA GLY A 149 0.20 14.95 27.68
C GLY A 149 1.40 14.76 26.75
N LEU A 150 1.35 13.76 25.89
CA LEU A 150 2.40 13.43 24.95
C LEU A 150 2.08 13.94 23.54
N ALA A 151 3.13 14.30 22.78
CA ALA A 151 2.95 14.58 21.37
C ALA A 151 2.54 13.29 20.62
N PRO A 152 1.53 13.37 19.73
CA PRO A 152 1.07 12.19 19.01
C PRO A 152 2.20 11.62 18.14
N ALA A 153 2.40 10.31 18.21
CA ALA A 153 3.35 9.58 17.39
C ALA A 153 2.64 8.78 16.28
N VAL A 154 1.45 9.23 15.87
CA VAL A 154 0.64 8.61 14.82
C VAL A 154 0.68 9.51 13.59
N LEU A 155 0.86 8.92 12.41
CA LEU A 155 0.82 9.63 11.13
C LEU A 155 -0.52 10.32 10.90
N PRO A 156 -0.55 11.53 10.32
CA PRO A 156 -1.75 12.08 9.74
C PRO A 156 -2.03 11.33 8.43
N PHE A 157 -3.00 10.43 8.47
CA PHE A 157 -3.42 9.71 7.27
C PHE A 157 -4.34 10.59 6.42
N VAL A 158 -4.32 10.35 5.11
CA VAL A 158 -5.05 11.12 4.10
C VAL A 158 -6.48 10.59 3.98
N ASP A 159 -7.44 11.51 3.82
CA ASP A 159 -8.85 11.17 3.60
C ASP A 159 -9.08 10.56 2.21
N LEU A 160 -10.14 9.77 2.09
CA LEU A 160 -10.51 9.12 0.83
C LEU A 160 -10.83 10.12 -0.29
N HIS A 161 -11.44 11.28 0.04
CA HIS A 161 -11.76 12.31 -0.95
C HIS A 161 -10.50 12.97 -1.49
N ASP A 162 -9.52 13.26 -0.61
CA ASP A 162 -8.23 13.81 -1.01
C ASP A 162 -7.46 12.87 -1.92
N TYR A 163 -7.50 11.55 -1.66
CA TYR A 163 -6.93 10.56 -2.57
C TYR A 163 -7.64 10.57 -3.94
N GLY A 164 -8.97 10.68 -3.97
CA GLY A 164 -9.75 10.79 -5.19
C GLY A 164 -9.36 12.01 -6.02
N ASP A 165 -9.22 13.17 -5.38
CA ASP A 165 -8.79 14.41 -6.03
C ASP A 165 -7.35 14.29 -6.57
N MET A 166 -6.43 13.70 -5.79
CA MET A 166 -5.06 13.44 -6.25
C MET A 166 -5.01 12.54 -7.48
N MET A 167 -5.91 11.56 -7.59
CA MET A 167 -6.02 10.70 -8.78
C MET A 167 -6.47 11.49 -10.00
N ILE A 168 -7.51 12.34 -9.86
CA ILE A 168 -8.00 13.20 -10.94
C ILE A 168 -6.87 14.14 -11.41
N ASP A 169 -6.19 14.79 -10.48
CA ASP A 169 -5.08 15.71 -10.76
C ASP A 169 -3.89 15.01 -11.43
N ALA A 170 -3.66 13.74 -11.12
CA ALA A 170 -2.64 12.91 -11.76
C ALA A 170 -3.05 12.43 -13.16
N GLY A 171 -4.31 12.62 -13.57
CA GLY A 171 -4.85 12.27 -14.88
C GLY A 171 -5.37 10.83 -14.94
N PHE A 172 -5.94 10.35 -13.86
CA PHE A 172 -6.79 9.16 -13.86
C PHE A 172 -8.24 9.54 -14.19
N ALA A 173 -8.98 8.61 -14.78
CA ALA A 173 -10.40 8.77 -15.12
C ALA A 173 -11.25 8.00 -14.09
N ASP A 174 -12.37 8.60 -13.74
CA ASP A 174 -13.46 7.99 -12.98
C ASP A 174 -12.97 7.22 -11.74
N PRO A 175 -12.25 7.88 -10.80
CA PRO A 175 -11.76 7.21 -9.62
C PRO A 175 -12.92 6.68 -8.78
N VAL A 176 -12.84 5.41 -8.41
CA VAL A 176 -13.76 4.78 -7.48
C VAL A 176 -13.05 4.63 -6.15
N MET A 177 -13.62 5.23 -5.13
CA MET A 177 -13.10 5.21 -3.76
C MET A 177 -14.08 4.49 -2.84
N ASP A 178 -13.56 3.69 -1.94
CA ASP A 178 -14.31 2.95 -0.93
C ASP A 178 -13.50 2.92 0.37
N MET A 179 -14.15 2.67 1.50
CA MET A 179 -13.48 2.56 2.79
C MET A 179 -14.11 1.48 3.67
N GLU A 180 -13.30 0.90 4.51
CA GLU A 180 -13.72 -0.10 5.48
C GLU A 180 -13.12 0.23 6.84
N LYS A 181 -13.95 0.17 7.89
CA LYS A 181 -13.48 0.32 9.27
C LYS A 181 -13.42 -1.04 9.94
N LEU A 182 -12.23 -1.39 10.38
CA LEU A 182 -11.96 -2.57 11.16
C LEU A 182 -11.76 -2.18 12.63
N ASN A 183 -12.26 -2.99 13.53
CA ASN A 183 -12.04 -2.83 14.96
C ASN A 183 -11.26 -4.03 15.49
N ILE A 184 -10.03 -3.77 15.92
CA ILE A 184 -9.17 -4.77 16.55
C ILE A 184 -9.25 -4.61 18.05
N THR A 185 -9.39 -5.68 18.80
CA THR A 185 -9.52 -5.60 20.27
C THR A 185 -8.37 -6.30 20.97
N TYR A 186 -7.87 -5.69 22.03
CA TYR A 186 -6.73 -6.17 22.82
C TYR A 186 -7.11 -6.36 24.28
N SER A 187 -6.46 -7.31 24.96
CA SER A 187 -6.67 -7.56 26.39
C SER A 187 -5.89 -6.56 27.27
N SER A 188 -4.84 -5.96 26.73
CA SER A 188 -3.97 -5.02 27.46
C SER A 188 -3.37 -3.96 26.53
N SER A 189 -2.97 -2.84 27.14
CA SER A 189 -2.20 -1.78 26.47
C SER A 189 -0.84 -2.27 25.95
N ASP A 190 -0.23 -3.26 26.59
CA ASP A 190 1.05 -3.83 26.15
C ASP A 190 0.90 -4.61 24.84
N GLU A 191 -0.14 -5.43 24.70
CA GLU A 191 -0.45 -6.13 23.46
C GLU A 191 -0.74 -5.14 22.32
N LEU A 192 -1.60 -4.14 22.56
CA LEU A 192 -1.92 -3.11 21.59
C LEU A 192 -0.66 -2.38 21.12
N LEU A 193 0.18 -1.91 22.03
CA LEU A 193 1.39 -1.17 21.70
C LEU A 193 2.45 -2.05 21.01
N ALA A 194 2.50 -3.35 21.31
CA ALA A 194 3.38 -4.29 20.63
C ALA A 194 2.94 -4.49 19.19
N ASP A 195 1.63 -4.65 18.96
CA ASP A 195 1.05 -4.85 17.63
C ASP A 195 1.21 -3.59 16.76
N VAL A 196 0.87 -2.41 17.29
CA VAL A 196 1.09 -1.12 16.60
C VAL A 196 2.54 -0.93 16.15
N ARG A 197 3.53 -1.37 16.94
CA ARG A 197 4.93 -1.34 16.53
C ARG A 197 5.24 -2.30 15.38
N SER A 198 4.51 -3.40 15.27
CA SER A 198 4.68 -4.38 14.19
C SER A 198 4.20 -3.87 12.82
N PHE A 199 3.27 -2.90 12.79
CA PHE A 199 2.83 -2.25 11.55
C PHE A 199 3.94 -1.49 10.81
N GLY A 200 5.09 -1.26 11.46
CA GLY A 200 6.26 -0.63 10.85
C GLY A 200 6.77 0.58 11.61
N GLY A 201 7.81 1.22 11.09
CA GLY A 201 8.40 2.42 11.67
C GLY A 201 7.47 3.63 11.57
N ASN A 202 7.78 4.69 12.31
CA ASN A 202 7.08 5.97 12.21
C ASN A 202 7.88 6.92 11.29
N PRO A 203 7.42 7.20 10.06
CA PRO A 203 8.12 8.06 9.11
C PRO A 203 7.91 9.56 9.36
N LEU A 204 7.32 9.98 10.48
CA LEU A 204 7.16 11.39 10.82
C LEU A 204 8.50 12.11 10.82
N LEU A 205 8.67 13.04 9.89
CA LEU A 205 9.87 13.88 9.75
C LEU A 205 10.04 14.85 10.93
N GLU A 206 8.93 15.30 11.53
CA GLU A 206 8.90 16.26 12.64
C GLU A 206 8.78 15.58 14.02
N ARG A 207 9.20 14.32 14.14
CA ARG A 207 9.17 13.62 15.41
C ARG A 207 10.02 14.36 16.43
N LYS A 208 9.42 14.69 17.58
CA LYS A 208 10.15 15.29 18.70
C LYS A 208 11.37 14.41 19.05
N ALA A 209 12.56 14.99 18.94
CA ALA A 209 13.79 14.30 19.29
C ALA A 209 13.78 14.00 20.80
N GLY A 210 13.92 12.72 21.16
CA GLY A 210 13.99 12.28 22.55
C GLY A 210 13.22 10.99 22.78
N LEU A 211 13.57 10.31 23.87
CA LEU A 211 12.85 9.13 24.35
C LEU A 211 11.63 9.59 25.16
N THR A 212 10.49 8.93 24.96
CA THR A 212 9.38 9.00 25.91
C THR A 212 9.86 8.43 27.24
N GLY A 213 9.97 9.26 28.29
CA GLY A 213 10.45 8.83 29.59
C GLY A 213 9.52 7.75 30.19
N ARG A 214 10.01 7.00 31.17
CA ARG A 214 9.22 5.94 31.84
C ARG A 214 7.87 6.44 32.35
N THR A 215 7.83 7.65 32.89
CA THR A 215 6.59 8.28 33.39
C THR A 215 5.60 8.55 32.29
N GLY A 216 6.04 9.13 31.15
CA GLY A 216 5.17 9.39 30.01
C GLY A 216 4.65 8.10 29.36
N PHE A 217 5.50 7.08 29.27
CA PHE A 217 5.08 5.77 28.76
C PHE A 217 4.08 5.07 29.70
N ALA A 218 4.24 5.19 31.01
CA ALA A 218 3.28 4.69 31.97
C ALA A 218 1.94 5.42 31.88
N ALA A 219 1.95 6.76 31.72
CA ALA A 219 0.74 7.55 31.53
C ALA A 219 -0.01 7.16 30.24
N LEU A 220 0.71 6.92 29.12
CA LEU A 220 0.12 6.43 27.88
C LEU A 220 -0.57 5.07 28.07
N LYS A 221 0.10 4.14 28.75
CA LYS A 221 -0.49 2.83 29.04
C LYS A 221 -1.74 2.96 29.92
N GLN A 222 -1.70 3.80 30.93
CA GLN A 222 -2.84 4.05 31.79
C GLN A 222 -4.02 4.64 31.00
N ALA A 223 -3.79 5.65 30.15
CA ALA A 223 -4.83 6.23 29.31
C ALA A 223 -5.46 5.19 28.37
N LEU A 224 -4.67 4.25 27.81
CA LEU A 224 -5.22 3.15 27.02
C LEU A 224 -6.03 2.16 27.87
N GLU A 225 -5.59 1.83 29.10
CA GLU A 225 -6.33 0.95 29.99
C GLU A 225 -7.68 1.56 30.42
N GLU A 226 -7.74 2.88 30.57
CA GLU A 226 -8.95 3.63 30.89
C GLU A 226 -10.00 3.63 29.75
N GLN A 227 -9.57 3.36 28.52
CA GLN A 227 -10.45 3.20 27.34
C GLN A 227 -11.07 1.80 27.23
N LYS A 228 -10.84 0.90 28.19
CA LYS A 228 -11.45 -0.43 28.17
C LYS A 228 -12.98 -0.36 28.16
N ALA A 229 -13.57 -1.11 27.25
CA ALA A 229 -15.01 -1.31 27.21
C ALA A 229 -15.49 -2.22 28.37
N ALA A 230 -16.80 -2.39 28.48
CA ALA A 230 -17.41 -3.22 29.54
C ALA A 230 -16.96 -4.70 29.51
N ASP A 231 -16.50 -5.19 28.36
CA ASP A 231 -15.93 -6.52 28.18
C ASP A 231 -14.44 -6.63 28.62
N GLY A 232 -13.86 -5.54 29.13
CA GLY A 232 -12.49 -5.46 29.58
C GLY A 232 -11.45 -5.37 28.45
N ARG A 233 -11.86 -5.11 27.21
CA ARG A 233 -10.97 -5.00 26.03
C ARG A 233 -10.76 -3.56 25.60
N ILE A 234 -9.58 -3.29 25.06
CA ILE A 234 -9.24 -2.01 24.43
C ILE A 234 -9.47 -2.17 22.94
N SER A 235 -10.28 -1.29 22.35
CA SER A 235 -10.50 -1.23 20.90
C SER A 235 -9.42 -0.37 20.22
N LEU A 236 -9.07 -0.75 19.00
CA LEU A 236 -8.22 0.02 18.09
C LEU A 236 -8.86 0.04 16.71
N SER A 237 -9.25 1.22 16.28
CA SER A 237 -9.84 1.42 14.95
C SER A 237 -8.76 1.43 13.88
N VAL A 238 -9.02 0.73 12.79
CA VAL A 238 -8.22 0.74 11.57
C VAL A 238 -9.14 1.06 10.40
N GLU A 239 -8.95 2.20 9.78
CA GLU A 239 -9.65 2.59 8.57
C GLU A 239 -8.79 2.27 7.37
N VAL A 240 -9.32 1.48 6.43
CA VAL A 240 -8.64 1.16 5.19
C VAL A 240 -9.38 1.81 4.03
N VAL A 241 -8.70 2.70 3.35
CA VAL A 241 -9.18 3.33 2.12
C VAL A 241 -8.73 2.49 0.93
N TYR A 242 -9.62 2.25 0.00
CA TYR A 242 -9.37 1.56 -1.27
C TYR A 242 -9.66 2.52 -2.43
N GLY A 243 -8.76 2.55 -3.39
CA GLY A 243 -8.95 3.33 -4.60
C GLY A 243 -8.60 2.53 -5.84
N HIS A 244 -9.38 2.73 -6.91
CA HIS A 244 -9.01 2.26 -8.24
C HIS A 244 -9.47 3.25 -9.31
N ALA A 245 -8.72 3.32 -10.39
CA ALA A 245 -9.05 4.10 -11.57
C ALA A 245 -8.26 3.63 -12.79
N PHE A 246 -8.70 4.06 -13.96
CA PHE A 246 -7.95 3.83 -15.18
C PHE A 246 -7.16 5.07 -15.57
N ARG A 247 -5.97 4.88 -16.12
CA ARG A 247 -5.19 5.98 -16.69
C ARG A 247 -5.93 6.56 -17.88
N SER A 248 -6.25 7.87 -17.87
CA SER A 248 -6.98 8.53 -18.93
C SER A 248 -6.28 8.38 -20.28
N LEU A 249 -7.08 8.15 -21.30
CA LEU A 249 -6.60 8.27 -22.67
C LEU A 249 -6.20 9.73 -22.98
N PRO A 250 -5.16 9.95 -23.79
CA PRO A 250 -4.86 11.29 -24.26
C PRO A 250 -6.10 11.91 -24.92
N LYS A 251 -6.52 13.09 -24.47
CA LYS A 251 -7.63 13.81 -25.11
C LYS A 251 -7.22 14.13 -26.54
N LYS A 252 -7.99 13.66 -27.51
CA LYS A 252 -7.82 14.02 -28.92
C LYS A 252 -8.85 15.09 -29.28
N ASN A 253 -8.44 16.08 -30.09
CA ASN A 253 -9.41 17.00 -30.72
C ASN A 253 -10.20 16.29 -31.82
N LEU A 254 -11.21 16.97 -32.40
CA LEU A 254 -12.00 16.46 -33.53
C LEU A 254 -11.15 16.14 -34.78
N ALA A 255 -9.95 16.70 -34.88
CA ALA A 255 -8.99 16.41 -35.94
C ALA A 255 -8.08 15.19 -35.66
N GLY A 256 -8.25 14.56 -34.49
CA GLY A 256 -7.43 13.40 -34.06
C GLY A 256 -6.06 13.74 -33.50
N GLU A 257 -5.79 15.02 -33.22
CA GLU A 257 -4.54 15.49 -32.62
C GLU A 257 -4.65 15.42 -31.08
N SER A 258 -3.53 15.12 -30.43
CA SER A 258 -3.46 15.10 -28.96
C SER A 258 -3.37 16.51 -28.40
N ILE A 259 -4.24 16.86 -27.43
CA ILE A 259 -4.18 18.14 -26.74
C ILE A 259 -3.17 18.00 -25.61
N VAL A 260 -2.05 18.74 -25.69
CA VAL A 260 -1.06 18.84 -24.65
C VAL A 260 -1.26 20.17 -23.91
N HIS A 261 -1.65 20.11 -22.66
CA HIS A 261 -1.70 21.27 -21.80
C HIS A 261 -0.31 21.59 -21.24
N LEU A 262 0.33 22.64 -21.73
CA LEU A 262 1.57 23.14 -21.16
C LEU A 262 1.24 24.05 -19.97
N HIS A 263 1.46 23.56 -18.75
CA HIS A 263 1.45 24.43 -17.58
C HIS A 263 2.76 25.21 -17.54
N ARG A 264 2.69 26.54 -17.73
CA ARG A 264 3.82 27.43 -17.42
C ARG A 264 4.09 27.35 -15.92
N ARG A 265 5.34 27.10 -15.55
CA ARG A 265 5.85 27.20 -14.18
C ARG A 265 5.87 28.64 -13.72
#